data_375ea8871e8afebe1f7373fcd7d190ea
#
_entry.id   375ea8871e8afebe1f7373fcd7d190ea
#
_cell.length_a   1.000
_cell.length_b   1.000
_cell.length_c   1.000
_cell.angle_alpha   90.00
_cell.angle_beta   90.00
_cell.angle_gamma   90.00
#
_symmetry.space_group_name_H-M   'P 1'
#
loop_
_entity.id
_entity.type
_entity.pdbx_description
1 polymer ?
#
loop_
_entity_poly.entity_id
_entity_poly.type
_entity_poly.pdbx_seq_one_letter_code
_entity_poly.pdbx_strand_id
1 'polypeptide(L)'
;TLQNDMVEVRERFQRYQLTLETRPRHGMKLFGSEVSIRACLTDLLWELAQQGGINPLIGAEALEADVPAQLEPVLQETLTRHHIRLTDVGERFICLYGAVVVRRVSEGYPLADFSAEDVAQNVRDAARDLAGELQRLAGKPFSPAEEEWLCVHLAARQVQDVDPETISADDDEALVNYILRYINSQYNYNLLDDAQLHADLLTHIKTMITRVRYQIMIPNPLLDNIKQHYPMAWDMTLAAVSSWGKYTPYTISENEIGFLVLHIGVGLERHYNIGYQRQPQVLLVCDTSNAMVRMIEAILQRKYPQLEIAATISQREYEQRDAIEADFVISTVRISEKDKPVVTIAPFPTDYQLDQIGKLVLVDRTRPWMLNKYF
;
A
#
# COMPACT_ATOMS: atom_id res chain seq x y z
N THR A 1 -28.87 1.40 1.88
CA THR A 1 -29.85 2.16 2.69
C THR A 1 -29.10 3.04 3.69
N LEU A 2 -29.71 4.16 4.12
CA LEU A 2 -29.09 5.11 5.08
C LEU A 2 -28.53 4.42 6.34
N GLN A 3 -29.12 3.32 6.79
CA GLN A 3 -28.60 2.55 7.93
C GLN A 3 -27.29 1.83 7.60
N ASN A 4 -27.13 1.27 6.41
CA ASN A 4 -25.89 0.63 5.99
C ASN A 4 -24.79 1.69 5.79
N ASP A 5 -25.14 2.83 5.21
CA ASP A 5 -24.20 3.95 5.00
C ASP A 5 -23.68 4.46 6.35
N MET A 6 -24.55 4.52 7.37
CA MET A 6 -24.16 4.91 8.74
C MET A 6 -23.27 3.90 9.45
N VAL A 7 -23.34 2.60 9.11
CA VAL A 7 -22.40 1.59 9.63
C VAL A 7 -21.01 1.85 9.07
N GLU A 8 -20.90 2.04 7.77
CA GLU A 8 -19.62 2.34 7.09
C GLU A 8 -18.98 3.63 7.62
N VAL A 9 -19.77 4.69 7.83
CA VAL A 9 -19.31 5.95 8.43
C VAL A 9 -18.76 5.73 9.84
N ARG A 10 -19.44 4.93 10.69
CA ARG A 10 -18.96 4.63 12.04
C ARG A 10 -17.68 3.81 12.02
N GLU A 11 -17.58 2.80 11.16
CA GLU A 11 -16.36 2.00 10.98
C GLU A 11 -15.19 2.87 10.54
N ARG A 12 -15.42 3.81 9.62
CA ARG A 12 -14.41 4.78 9.22
C ARG A 12 -13.95 5.63 10.41
N PHE A 13 -14.86 6.19 11.17
CA PHE A 13 -14.53 7.01 12.35
C PHE A 13 -13.77 6.23 13.42
N GLN A 14 -14.10 4.96 13.64
CA GLN A 14 -13.38 4.10 14.58
C GLN A 14 -11.90 3.94 14.23
N ARG A 15 -11.53 3.92 12.94
CA ARG A 15 -10.12 3.84 12.50
C ARG A 15 -9.30 5.03 12.99
N TYR A 16 -9.93 6.18 13.19
CA TYR A 16 -9.33 7.41 13.72
C TYR A 16 -9.60 7.63 15.20
N GLN A 17 -10.13 6.63 15.92
CA GLN A 17 -10.53 6.75 17.32
C GLN A 17 -11.59 7.85 17.55
N LEU A 18 -12.44 8.08 16.54
CA LEU A 18 -13.55 9.00 16.59
C LEU A 18 -14.84 8.25 16.89
N THR A 19 -15.71 8.86 17.72
CA THR A 19 -17.01 8.29 18.09
C THR A 19 -18.14 9.19 17.64
N LEU A 20 -19.12 8.63 16.92
CA LEU A 20 -20.31 9.35 16.50
C LEU A 20 -21.49 8.99 17.41
N GLU A 21 -21.92 9.95 18.24
CA GLU A 21 -23.11 9.82 19.06
C GLU A 21 -24.34 10.40 18.34
N THR A 22 -25.43 9.65 18.38
CA THR A 22 -26.73 10.10 17.87
C THR A 22 -27.66 10.35 19.05
N ARG A 23 -28.18 11.57 19.20
CA ARG A 23 -29.16 11.92 20.25
C ARG A 23 -30.50 12.23 19.62
N PRO A 24 -31.59 11.56 20.06
CA PRO A 24 -32.91 11.86 19.57
C PRO A 24 -33.23 13.37 19.70
N ARG A 25 -33.71 13.98 18.61
CA ARG A 25 -34.05 15.42 18.51
C ARG A 25 -32.88 16.41 18.58
N HIS A 26 -31.63 15.95 18.80
CA HIS A 26 -30.44 16.82 18.91
C HIS A 26 -29.41 16.57 17.79
N GLY A 27 -29.67 15.59 16.90
CA GLY A 27 -28.80 15.26 15.78
C GLY A 27 -27.62 14.37 16.18
N MET A 28 -26.55 14.47 15.41
CA MET A 28 -25.33 13.68 15.58
C MET A 28 -24.17 14.56 16.01
N LYS A 29 -23.33 14.06 16.91
CA LYS A 29 -22.12 14.75 17.36
C LYS A 29 -20.92 13.82 17.29
N LEU A 30 -19.83 14.33 16.71
CA LEU A 30 -18.55 13.63 16.61
C LEU A 30 -17.69 13.98 17.83
N PHE A 31 -17.10 12.96 18.46
CA PHE A 31 -16.18 13.06 19.59
C PHE A 31 -14.83 12.44 19.23
N GLY A 32 -13.76 13.06 19.66
CA GLY A 32 -12.39 12.60 19.50
C GLY A 32 -11.40 13.75 19.63
N SER A 33 -10.11 13.46 19.49
CA SER A 33 -9.07 14.48 19.50
C SER A 33 -9.12 15.32 18.22
N GLU A 34 -8.69 16.58 18.30
CA GLU A 34 -8.59 17.43 17.11
C GLU A 34 -7.61 16.85 16.08
N VAL A 35 -6.52 16.21 16.52
CA VAL A 35 -5.58 15.49 15.65
C VAL A 35 -6.30 14.41 14.84
N SER A 36 -7.11 13.59 15.51
CA SER A 36 -7.89 12.52 14.86
C SER A 36 -8.92 13.07 13.88
N ILE A 37 -9.58 14.18 14.24
CA ILE A 37 -10.54 14.84 13.35
C ILE A 37 -9.84 15.34 12.09
N ARG A 38 -8.68 16.01 12.22
CA ARG A 38 -7.92 16.52 11.08
C ARG A 38 -7.37 15.38 10.21
N ALA A 39 -6.88 14.30 10.80
CA ALA A 39 -6.43 13.13 10.06
C ALA A 39 -7.57 12.53 9.22
N CYS A 40 -8.73 12.30 9.83
CA CYS A 40 -9.91 11.79 9.12
C CYS A 40 -10.37 12.72 7.98
N LEU A 41 -10.40 14.04 8.22
CA LEU A 41 -10.76 15.02 7.20
C LEU A 41 -9.76 15.04 6.04
N THR A 42 -8.46 15.04 6.34
CA THR A 42 -7.42 15.07 5.31
C THR A 42 -7.46 13.83 4.44
N ASP A 43 -7.63 12.65 5.04
CA ASP A 43 -7.70 11.39 4.30
C ASP A 43 -8.98 11.32 3.45
N LEU A 44 -10.12 11.79 3.96
CA LEU A 44 -11.35 11.87 3.19
C LEU A 44 -11.19 12.78 1.96
N LEU A 45 -10.60 13.95 2.15
CA LEU A 45 -10.37 14.90 1.07
C LEU A 45 -9.36 14.36 0.05
N TRP A 46 -8.34 13.64 0.54
CA TRP A 46 -7.39 12.95 -0.32
C TRP A 46 -8.06 11.90 -1.21
N GLU A 47 -8.91 11.04 -0.64
CA GLU A 47 -9.65 10.04 -1.41
C GLU A 47 -10.57 10.67 -2.45
N LEU A 48 -11.28 11.75 -2.09
CA LEU A 48 -12.15 12.48 -3.01
C LEU A 48 -11.35 13.10 -4.16
N ALA A 49 -10.17 13.64 -3.90
CA ALA A 49 -9.28 14.20 -4.92
C ALA A 49 -8.79 13.12 -5.91
N GLN A 50 -8.53 11.89 -5.44
CA GLN A 50 -8.11 10.77 -6.27
C GLN A 50 -9.23 10.25 -7.19
N GLN A 51 -10.49 10.35 -6.78
CA GLN A 51 -11.65 9.90 -7.56
C GLN A 51 -12.08 10.86 -8.68
N GLY A 52 -11.31 11.92 -8.94
CA GLY A 52 -11.52 12.84 -10.09
C GLY A 52 -12.60 13.88 -9.90
N GLY A 53 -13.10 14.07 -8.69
CA GLY A 53 -14.07 15.11 -8.42
C GLY A 53 -14.28 15.36 -6.95
N ILE A 54 -13.87 16.52 -6.47
CA ILE A 54 -14.45 17.06 -5.24
C ILE A 54 -15.93 17.29 -5.56
N ASN A 55 -16.82 16.51 -4.93
CA ASN A 55 -18.25 16.75 -5.02
C ASN A 55 -18.51 18.23 -4.66
N PRO A 56 -19.11 19.06 -5.55
CA PRO A 56 -19.34 20.47 -5.28
C PRO A 56 -20.06 20.76 -3.97
N LEU A 57 -20.84 19.79 -3.46
CA LEU A 57 -21.56 19.88 -2.18
C LEU A 57 -20.64 19.72 -0.96
N ILE A 58 -19.42 19.16 -1.13
CA ILE A 58 -18.47 18.93 -0.02
C ILE A 58 -17.22 19.79 -0.18
N GLY A 59 -16.83 20.14 -1.40
CA GLY A 59 -15.53 20.71 -1.69
C GLY A 59 -15.41 22.22 -1.60
N ALA A 60 -16.42 22.95 -2.05
CA ALA A 60 -16.32 24.42 -2.11
C ALA A 60 -16.53 25.12 -0.77
N GLU A 61 -17.30 24.52 0.14
CA GLU A 61 -17.55 25.06 1.48
C GLU A 61 -16.68 24.41 2.58
N ALA A 62 -16.15 23.20 2.33
CA ALA A 62 -15.35 22.47 3.32
C ALA A 62 -13.88 22.91 3.37
N LEU A 63 -13.36 23.42 2.27
CA LEU A 63 -12.05 24.04 2.18
C LEU A 63 -12.23 25.42 1.54
N GLU A 64 -11.55 26.41 2.06
CA GLU A 64 -11.29 27.61 1.26
C GLU A 64 -10.48 27.13 0.07
N ALA A 65 -11.14 27.04 -1.10
CA ALA A 65 -10.69 26.29 -2.27
C ALA A 65 -9.32 26.74 -2.84
N ASP A 66 -8.78 27.82 -2.29
CA ASP A 66 -7.56 28.45 -2.76
C ASP A 66 -6.32 28.18 -1.87
N VAL A 67 -6.51 27.62 -0.67
CA VAL A 67 -5.38 27.41 0.28
C VAL A 67 -4.32 26.45 -0.28
N PRO A 68 -4.66 25.27 -0.85
CA PRO A 68 -3.65 24.40 -1.43
C PRO A 68 -2.84 25.07 -2.55
N ALA A 69 -3.49 25.82 -3.44
CA ALA A 69 -2.83 26.52 -4.54
C ALA A 69 -1.94 27.68 -4.06
N GLN A 70 -2.32 28.35 -2.96
CA GLN A 70 -1.49 29.39 -2.34
C GLN A 70 -0.30 28.79 -1.58
N LEU A 71 -0.48 27.62 -0.97
CA LEU A 71 0.54 26.97 -0.16
C LEU A 71 1.61 26.27 -1.00
N GLU A 72 1.24 25.72 -2.16
CA GLU A 72 2.14 24.93 -3.00
C GLU A 72 3.47 25.64 -3.35
N PRO A 73 3.49 26.90 -3.85
CA PRO A 73 4.74 27.57 -4.15
C PRO A 73 5.57 27.89 -2.89
N VAL A 74 4.92 28.21 -1.77
CA VAL A 74 5.59 28.45 -0.49
C VAL A 74 6.20 27.16 0.04
N LEU A 75 5.49 26.04 -0.06
CA LEU A 75 6.01 24.73 0.31
C LEU A 75 7.26 24.38 -0.49
N GLN A 76 7.22 24.49 -1.81
CA GLN A 76 8.36 24.17 -2.69
C GLN A 76 9.58 25.06 -2.39
N GLU A 77 9.38 26.36 -2.17
CA GLU A 77 10.45 27.26 -1.76
C GLU A 77 11.04 26.87 -0.40
N THR A 78 10.17 26.56 0.58
CA THR A 78 10.58 26.15 1.94
C THR A 78 11.36 24.84 1.90
N LEU A 79 10.86 23.83 1.19
CA LEU A 79 11.53 22.54 1.03
C LEU A 79 12.91 22.69 0.41
N THR A 80 13.03 23.54 -0.63
CA THR A 80 14.32 23.82 -1.28
C THR A 80 15.28 24.53 -0.33
N ARG A 81 14.82 25.54 0.41
CA ARG A 81 15.61 26.34 1.36
C ARG A 81 16.18 25.48 2.48
N HIS A 82 15.41 24.54 2.99
CA HIS A 82 15.79 23.69 4.10
C HIS A 82 16.34 22.32 3.69
N HIS A 83 16.59 22.11 2.39
CA HIS A 83 17.12 20.85 1.83
C HIS A 83 16.28 19.62 2.22
N ILE A 84 14.95 19.76 2.16
CA ILE A 84 14.00 18.67 2.42
C ILE A 84 13.46 18.19 1.08
N ARG A 85 13.38 16.88 0.90
CA ARG A 85 12.75 16.26 -0.27
C ARG A 85 11.52 15.50 0.17
N LEU A 86 10.41 15.78 -0.51
CA LEU A 86 9.18 15.00 -0.44
C LEU A 86 8.91 14.37 -1.81
N THR A 87 8.02 13.40 -1.85
CA THR A 87 7.43 12.95 -3.12
C THR A 87 6.34 13.91 -3.55
N ASP A 88 5.97 13.93 -4.84
CA ASP A 88 4.84 14.73 -5.34
C ASP A 88 3.54 14.44 -4.57
N VAL A 89 3.34 13.18 -4.18
CA VAL A 89 2.23 12.74 -3.31
C VAL A 89 2.33 13.37 -1.93
N GLY A 90 3.54 13.39 -1.37
CA GLY A 90 3.81 14.01 -0.06
C GLY A 90 3.56 15.51 -0.06
N GLU A 91 4.00 16.24 -1.09
CA GLU A 91 3.77 17.67 -1.23
C GLU A 91 2.28 18.01 -1.33
N ARG A 92 1.54 17.29 -2.18
CA ARG A 92 0.08 17.45 -2.31
C ARG A 92 -0.63 17.18 -0.99
N PHE A 93 -0.20 16.15 -0.25
CA PHE A 93 -0.77 15.84 1.05
C PHE A 93 -0.53 16.97 2.05
N ILE A 94 0.68 17.54 2.10
CA ILE A 94 0.99 18.68 2.99
C ILE A 94 0.13 19.90 2.64
N CYS A 95 -0.07 20.19 1.36
CA CYS A 95 -0.94 21.28 0.93
C CYS A 95 -2.39 21.05 1.38
N LEU A 96 -2.89 19.83 1.25
CA LEU A 96 -4.25 19.47 1.67
C LEU A 96 -4.40 19.51 3.19
N TYR A 97 -3.43 18.98 3.93
CA TYR A 97 -3.39 19.08 5.39
C TYR A 97 -3.36 20.54 5.86
N GLY A 98 -2.54 21.37 5.19
CA GLY A 98 -2.50 22.81 5.46
C GLY A 98 -3.86 23.49 5.31
N ALA A 99 -4.63 23.14 4.29
CA ALA A 99 -5.99 23.65 4.11
C ALA A 99 -6.93 23.23 5.25
N VAL A 100 -6.83 21.98 5.71
CA VAL A 100 -7.58 21.51 6.89
C VAL A 100 -7.18 22.27 8.14
N VAL A 101 -5.88 22.50 8.35
CA VAL A 101 -5.37 23.29 9.50
C VAL A 101 -5.93 24.71 9.48
N VAL A 102 -5.83 25.42 8.34
CA VAL A 102 -6.37 26.77 8.18
C VAL A 102 -7.84 26.81 8.54
N ARG A 103 -8.65 25.92 8.01
CA ARG A 103 -10.08 25.82 8.28
C ARG A 103 -10.36 25.58 9.76
N ARG A 104 -9.72 24.60 10.37
CA ARG A 104 -9.97 24.22 11.77
C ARG A 104 -9.54 25.32 12.74
N VAL A 105 -8.39 25.95 12.51
CA VAL A 105 -7.94 27.06 13.36
C VAL A 105 -8.84 28.29 13.18
N SER A 106 -9.26 28.63 11.95
CA SER A 106 -10.18 29.74 11.70
C SER A 106 -11.54 29.53 12.37
N GLU A 107 -12.00 28.31 12.50
CA GLU A 107 -13.23 27.92 13.20
C GLU A 107 -13.06 27.91 14.76
N GLY A 108 -11.84 28.01 15.25
CA GLY A 108 -11.57 28.05 16.69
C GLY A 108 -11.25 26.69 17.32
N TYR A 109 -10.75 25.75 16.54
CA TYR A 109 -10.31 24.43 16.99
C TYR A 109 -8.79 24.25 16.84
N PRO A 110 -7.95 24.96 17.64
CA PRO A 110 -6.51 24.76 17.63
C PRO A 110 -6.14 23.41 18.26
N LEU A 111 -4.95 22.90 17.93
CA LEU A 111 -4.39 21.73 18.59
C LEU A 111 -4.05 22.03 20.06
N ALA A 112 -4.24 21.02 20.92
CA ALA A 112 -3.77 21.03 22.30
C ALA A 112 -2.23 20.89 22.36
N ASP A 113 -1.67 21.13 23.54
CA ASP A 113 -0.22 21.05 23.77
C ASP A 113 0.34 19.70 23.30
N PHE A 114 1.35 19.79 22.46
CA PHE A 114 2.05 18.66 21.86
C PHE A 114 3.49 19.10 21.55
N SER A 115 4.44 18.18 21.69
CA SER A 115 5.84 18.37 21.31
C SER A 115 6.32 17.14 20.55
N ALA A 116 6.90 17.36 19.39
CA ALA A 116 7.51 16.30 18.59
C ALA A 116 8.90 15.96 19.13
N GLU A 117 9.20 14.66 19.24
CA GLU A 117 10.51 14.17 19.63
C GLU A 117 11.31 13.77 18.38
N ASP A 118 12.62 13.81 18.47
CA ASP A 118 13.58 13.29 17.46
C ASP A 118 13.34 13.83 16.02
N VAL A 119 13.01 15.10 15.88
CA VAL A 119 12.87 15.77 14.59
C VAL A 119 14.11 16.61 14.30
N ALA A 120 14.67 16.46 13.10
CA ALA A 120 15.85 17.20 12.66
C ALA A 120 15.59 18.72 12.61
N GLN A 121 16.64 19.52 12.89
CA GLN A 121 16.50 20.97 13.00
C GLN A 121 16.02 21.65 11.71
N ASN A 122 16.52 21.18 10.55
CA ASN A 122 16.05 21.71 9.25
C ASN A 122 14.56 21.48 9.00
N VAL A 123 14.01 20.36 9.48
CA VAL A 123 12.55 20.08 9.41
C VAL A 123 11.78 21.00 10.34
N ARG A 124 12.30 21.29 11.55
CA ARG A 124 11.70 22.25 12.47
C ARG A 124 11.68 23.65 11.89
N ASP A 125 12.76 24.08 11.26
CA ASP A 125 12.84 25.40 10.64
C ASP A 125 11.88 25.51 9.45
N ALA A 126 11.76 24.46 8.63
CA ALA A 126 10.79 24.41 7.54
C ALA A 126 9.33 24.44 8.06
N ALA A 127 9.04 23.69 9.11
CA ALA A 127 7.72 23.70 9.74
C ALA A 127 7.34 25.08 10.29
N ARG A 128 8.30 25.80 10.87
CA ARG A 128 8.11 27.17 11.34
C ARG A 128 7.77 28.13 10.21
N ASP A 129 8.50 28.05 9.08
CA ASP A 129 8.22 28.88 7.91
C ASP A 129 6.80 28.62 7.38
N LEU A 130 6.43 27.33 7.24
CA LEU A 130 5.09 26.94 6.79
C LEU A 130 3.99 27.34 7.79
N ALA A 131 4.24 27.18 9.11
CA ALA A 131 3.29 27.60 10.13
C ALA A 131 3.01 29.10 10.06
N GLY A 132 4.03 29.91 9.78
CA GLY A 132 3.88 31.35 9.58
C GLY A 132 2.93 31.69 8.43
N GLU A 133 3.07 30.99 7.29
CA GLU A 133 2.18 31.19 6.15
C GLU A 133 0.75 30.70 6.43
N LEU A 134 0.59 29.51 7.03
CA LEU A 134 -0.71 28.98 7.39
C LEU A 134 -1.44 29.85 8.44
N GLN A 135 -0.69 30.42 9.39
CA GLN A 135 -1.23 31.39 10.35
C GLN A 135 -1.74 32.66 9.64
N ARG A 136 -1.00 33.15 8.65
CA ARG A 136 -1.42 34.29 7.82
C ARG A 136 -2.73 33.98 7.08
N LEU A 137 -2.83 32.80 6.48
CA LEU A 137 -4.02 32.35 5.76
C LEU A 137 -5.24 32.13 6.70
N ALA A 138 -5.01 31.60 7.89
CA ALA A 138 -6.06 31.38 8.88
C ALA A 138 -6.57 32.68 9.53
N GLY A 139 -5.78 33.77 9.48
CA GLY A 139 -6.10 35.03 10.13
C GLY A 139 -6.15 34.94 11.67
N LYS A 140 -5.59 33.90 12.27
CA LYS A 140 -5.55 33.65 13.71
C LYS A 140 -4.18 33.12 14.14
N PRO A 141 -3.75 33.41 15.37
CA PRO A 141 -2.48 32.91 15.87
C PRO A 141 -2.51 31.39 16.03
N PHE A 142 -1.41 30.74 15.72
CA PHE A 142 -1.19 29.32 15.91
C PHE A 142 -0.70 29.03 17.33
N SER A 143 -1.11 27.89 17.87
CA SER A 143 -0.49 27.32 19.05
C SER A 143 0.87 26.71 18.70
N PRO A 144 1.80 26.57 19.66
CA PRO A 144 3.06 25.86 19.41
C PRO A 144 2.85 24.42 18.87
N ALA A 145 1.76 23.77 19.27
CA ALA A 145 1.42 22.44 18.81
C ALA A 145 1.14 22.35 17.29
N GLU A 146 0.68 23.44 16.67
CA GLU A 146 0.47 23.48 15.21
C GLU A 146 1.81 23.36 14.44
N GLU A 147 2.85 24.07 14.89
CA GLU A 147 4.20 23.96 14.32
C GLU A 147 4.77 22.56 14.55
N GLU A 148 4.63 22.01 15.76
CA GLU A 148 5.12 20.68 16.10
C GLU A 148 4.46 19.57 15.26
N TRP A 149 3.15 19.66 14.99
CA TRP A 149 2.46 18.71 14.11
C TRP A 149 2.88 18.86 12.66
N LEU A 150 3.19 20.06 12.18
CA LEU A 150 3.77 20.24 10.85
C LEU A 150 5.16 19.60 10.77
N CYS A 151 5.99 19.71 11.81
CA CYS A 151 7.25 18.99 11.91
C CYS A 151 7.04 17.47 11.70
N VAL A 152 6.09 16.88 12.42
CA VAL A 152 5.77 15.45 12.33
C VAL A 152 5.33 15.08 10.91
N HIS A 153 4.45 15.85 10.30
CA HIS A 153 3.97 15.57 8.94
C HIS A 153 5.06 15.68 7.89
N LEU A 154 5.99 16.64 8.01
CA LEU A 154 7.14 16.76 7.12
C LEU A 154 8.11 15.58 7.32
N ALA A 155 8.50 15.29 8.56
CA ALA A 155 9.39 14.19 8.89
C ALA A 155 8.84 12.83 8.43
N ALA A 156 7.53 12.61 8.61
CA ALA A 156 6.84 11.38 8.23
C ALA A 156 6.81 11.10 6.72
N ARG A 157 7.06 12.12 5.89
CA ARG A 157 6.97 12.04 4.41
C ARG A 157 8.28 12.38 3.72
N GLN A 158 9.31 12.69 4.49
CA GLN A 158 10.61 13.03 3.94
C GLN A 158 11.23 11.84 3.21
N VAL A 159 11.69 12.08 1.97
CA VAL A 159 12.57 11.14 1.27
C VAL A 159 13.98 11.37 1.79
N GLN A 160 14.53 10.40 2.51
CA GLN A 160 15.88 10.47 3.02
C GLN A 160 16.85 9.84 2.02
N ASP A 161 17.86 10.59 1.60
CA ASP A 161 19.06 10.02 1.00
C ASP A 161 19.98 9.62 2.18
N VAL A 162 20.05 8.32 2.47
CA VAL A 162 20.95 7.84 3.54
C VAL A 162 22.34 7.70 2.97
N ASP A 163 23.27 8.48 3.49
CA ASP A 163 24.68 8.21 3.30
C ASP A 163 25.03 6.97 4.15
N PRO A 164 25.51 5.87 3.53
CA PRO A 164 25.84 4.64 4.26
C PRO A 164 26.87 4.83 5.39
N GLU A 165 27.62 5.94 5.38
CA GLU A 165 28.67 6.22 6.38
C GLU A 165 28.14 6.90 7.66
N THR A 166 26.87 7.32 7.73
CA THR A 166 26.30 8.05 8.87
C THR A 166 25.33 7.25 9.74
N ILE A 167 25.44 5.93 9.78
CA ILE A 167 24.53 5.04 10.50
C ILE A 167 24.81 5.13 12.01
N SER A 168 23.90 5.75 12.76
CA SER A 168 23.85 5.59 14.22
C SER A 168 23.01 4.35 14.58
N ALA A 169 23.44 3.60 15.60
CA ALA A 169 22.78 2.37 16.05
C ALA A 169 21.49 2.70 16.83
N ASP A 170 20.44 3.08 16.11
CA ASP A 170 19.09 3.35 16.65
C ASP A 170 18.17 2.14 16.47
N ASP A 171 17.00 2.18 17.09
CA ASP A 171 15.94 1.15 16.99
C ASP A 171 15.58 0.77 15.53
N ASP A 172 15.82 1.67 14.60
CA ASP A 172 15.55 1.49 13.18
C ASP A 172 16.45 0.42 12.55
N GLU A 173 17.74 0.46 12.83
CA GLU A 173 18.70 -0.54 12.36
C GLU A 173 18.47 -1.90 13.03
N ALA A 174 18.04 -1.88 14.30
CA ALA A 174 17.68 -3.10 15.02
C ALA A 174 16.49 -3.80 14.33
N LEU A 175 15.49 -3.05 13.85
CA LEU A 175 14.36 -3.60 13.11
C LEU A 175 14.76 -4.16 11.74
N VAL A 176 15.62 -3.44 10.97
CA VAL A 176 16.17 -3.97 9.71
C VAL A 176 16.85 -5.30 9.94
N ASN A 177 17.81 -5.34 10.86
CA ASN A 177 18.56 -6.54 11.18
C ASN A 177 17.67 -7.68 11.69
N TYR A 178 16.64 -7.35 12.47
CA TYR A 178 15.67 -8.34 12.94
C TYR A 178 14.91 -8.97 11.77
N ILE A 179 14.36 -8.17 10.87
CA ILE A 179 13.60 -8.66 9.70
C ILE A 179 14.47 -9.58 8.85
N LEU A 180 15.70 -9.14 8.50
CA LEU A 180 16.59 -9.93 7.66
C LEU A 180 17.06 -11.22 8.33
N ARG A 181 17.37 -11.20 9.63
CA ARG A 181 17.72 -12.40 10.41
C ARG A 181 16.52 -13.34 10.56
N TYR A 182 15.33 -12.82 10.78
CA TYR A 182 14.10 -13.62 10.86
C TYR A 182 13.84 -14.36 9.55
N ILE A 183 13.93 -13.68 8.42
CA ILE A 183 13.78 -14.28 7.09
C ILE A 183 14.83 -15.38 6.87
N ASN A 184 16.09 -15.11 7.20
CA ASN A 184 17.14 -16.11 7.08
C ASN A 184 16.88 -17.34 7.97
N SER A 185 16.53 -17.13 9.24
CA SER A 185 16.36 -18.22 10.21
C SER A 185 15.12 -19.07 9.99
N GLN A 186 13.99 -18.45 9.55
CA GLN A 186 12.71 -19.14 9.42
C GLN A 186 12.45 -19.66 8.01
N TYR A 187 13.01 -19.01 7.00
CA TYR A 187 12.75 -19.33 5.59
C TYR A 187 13.98 -19.72 4.80
N ASN A 188 15.15 -19.65 5.43
CA ASN A 188 16.44 -20.03 4.83
C ASN A 188 16.83 -19.19 3.60
N TYR A 189 16.43 -17.90 3.59
CA TYR A 189 16.85 -16.91 2.59
C TYR A 189 17.80 -15.90 3.22
N ASN A 190 19.09 -16.00 2.88
CA ASN A 190 20.10 -15.07 3.39
C ASN A 190 20.10 -13.77 2.58
N LEU A 191 19.53 -12.74 3.14
CA LEU A 191 19.52 -11.37 2.61
C LEU A 191 20.42 -10.43 3.43
N LEU A 192 21.14 -10.96 4.44
CA LEU A 192 21.96 -10.16 5.37
C LEU A 192 23.14 -9.48 4.70
N ASP A 193 23.67 -10.07 3.65
CA ASP A 193 24.86 -9.58 2.94
C ASP A 193 24.50 -8.59 1.81
N ASP A 194 23.22 -8.29 1.61
CA ASP A 194 22.74 -7.32 0.62
C ASP A 194 22.78 -5.91 1.20
N ALA A 195 23.92 -5.22 1.03
CA ALA A 195 24.13 -3.88 1.55
C ALA A 195 23.13 -2.85 0.97
N GLN A 196 22.73 -3.02 -0.30
CA GLN A 196 21.75 -2.13 -0.93
C GLN A 196 20.36 -2.31 -0.30
N LEU A 197 19.93 -3.56 -0.12
CA LEU A 197 18.66 -3.86 0.54
C LEU A 197 18.64 -3.31 1.98
N HIS A 198 19.74 -3.49 2.70
CA HIS A 198 19.85 -2.98 4.06
C HIS A 198 19.69 -1.45 4.11
N ALA A 199 20.38 -0.72 3.23
CA ALA A 199 20.28 0.73 3.14
C ALA A 199 18.88 1.20 2.76
N ASP A 200 18.25 0.56 1.77
CA ASP A 200 16.89 0.88 1.30
C ASP A 200 15.85 0.65 2.41
N LEU A 201 15.93 -0.49 3.12
CA LEU A 201 15.08 -0.78 4.27
C LEU A 201 15.27 0.23 5.40
N LEU A 202 16.52 0.57 5.73
CA LEU A 202 16.82 1.53 6.80
C LEU A 202 16.25 2.91 6.49
N THR A 203 16.40 3.36 5.24
CA THR A 203 15.81 4.62 4.74
C THR A 203 14.31 4.65 4.93
N HIS A 204 13.62 3.58 4.52
CA HIS A 204 12.17 3.49 4.65
C HIS A 204 11.73 3.39 6.12
N ILE A 205 12.40 2.57 6.92
CA ILE A 205 12.04 2.32 8.32
C ILE A 205 12.17 3.58 9.16
N LYS A 206 13.17 4.43 8.94
CA LYS A 206 13.32 5.71 9.65
C LYS A 206 12.06 6.58 9.56
N THR A 207 11.54 6.76 8.36
CA THR A 207 10.30 7.53 8.16
C THR A 207 9.07 6.78 8.64
N MET A 208 9.04 5.45 8.47
CA MET A 208 7.96 4.60 8.96
C MET A 208 7.83 4.67 10.49
N ILE A 209 8.92 4.60 11.25
CA ILE A 209 8.85 4.67 12.71
C ILE A 209 8.26 6.01 13.18
N THR A 210 8.59 7.13 12.52
CA THR A 210 7.94 8.41 12.79
C THR A 210 6.44 8.33 12.57
N ARG A 211 5.99 7.76 11.45
CA ARG A 211 4.55 7.59 11.16
C ARG A 211 3.86 6.71 12.20
N VAL A 212 4.46 5.59 12.54
CA VAL A 212 3.90 4.64 13.51
C VAL A 212 3.84 5.26 14.92
N ARG A 213 4.89 5.96 15.35
CA ARG A 213 4.95 6.66 16.65
C ARG A 213 3.82 7.68 16.80
N TYR A 214 3.57 8.45 15.76
CA TYR A 214 2.54 9.50 15.76
C TYR A 214 1.20 9.07 15.15
N GLN A 215 1.02 7.79 14.89
CA GLN A 215 -0.21 7.20 14.32
C GLN A 215 -0.65 7.86 13.01
N ILE A 216 0.31 8.29 12.20
CA ILE A 216 0.07 8.81 10.86
C ILE A 216 -0.15 7.64 9.91
N MET A 217 -1.35 7.54 9.35
CA MET A 217 -1.66 6.55 8.34
C MET A 217 -1.29 7.06 6.95
N ILE A 218 -0.58 6.23 6.19
CA ILE A 218 -0.34 6.47 4.77
C ILE A 218 -0.99 5.31 4.01
N PRO A 219 -1.97 5.59 3.14
CA PRO A 219 -2.57 4.55 2.32
C PRO A 219 -1.55 4.00 1.31
N ASN A 220 -1.57 2.70 1.11
CA ASN A 220 -0.79 2.05 0.07
C ASN A 220 -1.73 1.64 -1.08
N PRO A 221 -1.80 2.40 -2.18
CA PRO A 221 -2.71 2.11 -3.28
C PRO A 221 -2.35 0.82 -4.03
N LEU A 222 -1.15 0.28 -3.80
CA LEU A 222 -0.67 -0.95 -4.41
C LEU A 222 -0.81 -2.17 -3.49
N LEU A 223 -1.41 -2.04 -2.29
CA LEU A 223 -1.42 -3.08 -1.27
C LEU A 223 -1.96 -4.42 -1.79
N ASP A 224 -3.11 -4.39 -2.47
CA ASP A 224 -3.72 -5.61 -3.00
C ASP A 224 -2.87 -6.23 -4.11
N ASN A 225 -2.29 -5.40 -4.98
CA ASN A 225 -1.37 -5.85 -6.02
C ASN A 225 -0.09 -6.46 -5.40
N ILE A 226 0.44 -5.88 -4.34
CA ILE A 226 1.61 -6.40 -3.63
C ILE A 226 1.31 -7.78 -3.03
N LYS A 227 0.18 -7.92 -2.34
CA LYS A 227 -0.26 -9.21 -1.77
C LYS A 227 -0.43 -10.27 -2.87
N GLN A 228 -0.98 -9.89 -4.01
CA GLN A 228 -1.23 -10.79 -5.13
C GLN A 228 0.06 -11.21 -5.85
N HIS A 229 0.97 -10.26 -6.12
CA HIS A 229 2.12 -10.49 -6.98
C HIS A 229 3.41 -10.84 -6.23
N TYR A 230 3.48 -10.54 -4.93
CA TYR A 230 4.62 -10.85 -4.06
C TYR A 230 4.21 -11.66 -2.82
N PRO A 231 3.41 -12.75 -2.96
CA PRO A 231 2.82 -13.44 -1.82
C PRO A 231 3.87 -13.97 -0.85
N MET A 232 4.99 -14.48 -1.35
CA MET A 232 6.05 -15.02 -0.52
C MET A 232 6.79 -13.93 0.27
N ALA A 233 7.15 -12.83 -0.39
CA ALA A 233 7.74 -11.67 0.30
C ALA A 233 6.77 -11.08 1.31
N TRP A 234 5.46 -11.07 1.00
CA TRP A 234 4.40 -10.66 1.91
C TRP A 234 4.38 -11.52 3.17
N ASP A 235 4.29 -12.84 3.03
CA ASP A 235 4.20 -13.78 4.15
C ASP A 235 5.43 -13.70 5.06
N MET A 236 6.62 -13.62 4.49
CA MET A 236 7.88 -13.51 5.24
C MET A 236 7.95 -12.19 6.00
N THR A 237 7.64 -11.07 5.35
CA THR A 237 7.71 -9.75 5.94
C THR A 237 6.66 -9.57 7.02
N LEU A 238 5.42 -10.01 6.77
CA LEU A 238 4.34 -9.99 7.75
C LEU A 238 4.69 -10.81 8.99
N ALA A 239 5.25 -12.01 8.81
CA ALA A 239 5.65 -12.86 9.93
C ALA A 239 6.79 -12.23 10.75
N ALA A 240 7.81 -11.65 10.08
CA ALA A 240 8.92 -10.97 10.75
C ALA A 240 8.43 -9.76 11.55
N VAL A 241 7.63 -8.89 10.93
CA VAL A 241 7.08 -7.68 11.57
C VAL A 241 6.15 -8.03 12.73
N SER A 242 5.28 -9.03 12.55
CA SER A 242 4.38 -9.51 13.61
C SER A 242 5.14 -10.10 14.79
N SER A 243 6.27 -10.77 14.53
CA SER A 243 7.15 -11.27 15.58
C SER A 243 7.87 -10.14 16.32
N TRP A 244 8.33 -9.11 15.61
CA TRP A 244 8.91 -7.90 16.20
C TRP A 244 7.88 -7.15 17.06
N GLY A 245 6.63 -7.07 16.65
CA GLY A 245 5.53 -6.41 17.36
C GLY A 245 5.32 -6.89 18.81
N LYS A 246 5.88 -8.05 19.18
CA LYS A 246 5.87 -8.54 20.57
C LYS A 246 6.84 -7.78 21.48
N TYR A 247 7.79 -7.07 20.91
CA TYR A 247 8.89 -6.38 21.61
C TYR A 247 8.78 -4.86 21.55
N THR A 248 7.77 -4.33 20.86
CA THR A 248 7.55 -2.90 20.67
C THR A 248 6.11 -2.52 21.02
N PRO A 249 5.85 -1.32 21.56
CA PRO A 249 4.50 -0.82 21.79
C PRO A 249 3.79 -0.39 20.49
N TYR A 250 4.48 -0.38 19.37
CA TYR A 250 3.96 0.12 18.11
C TYR A 250 3.28 -0.96 17.28
N THR A 251 2.18 -0.59 16.65
CA THR A 251 1.48 -1.44 15.67
C THR A 251 1.80 -0.95 14.26
N ILE A 252 2.49 -1.78 13.48
CA ILE A 252 2.79 -1.48 12.07
C ILE A 252 1.61 -1.93 11.22
N SER A 253 1.03 -1.01 10.45
CA SER A 253 -0.13 -1.29 9.61
C SER A 253 0.23 -2.14 8.38
N GLU A 254 -0.76 -2.80 7.78
CA GLU A 254 -0.56 -3.56 6.53
C GLU A 254 -0.07 -2.67 5.38
N ASN A 255 -0.47 -1.40 5.35
CA ASN A 255 0.04 -0.44 4.35
C ASN A 255 1.56 -0.28 4.44
N GLU A 256 2.09 -0.11 5.65
CA GLU A 256 3.53 -0.01 5.89
C GLU A 256 4.25 -1.33 5.59
N ILE A 257 3.66 -2.47 5.99
CA ILE A 257 4.20 -3.79 5.66
C ILE A 257 4.30 -3.95 4.14
N GLY A 258 3.30 -3.49 3.39
CA GLY A 258 3.31 -3.53 1.92
C GLY A 258 4.50 -2.78 1.30
N PHE A 259 4.89 -1.64 1.86
CA PHE A 259 6.08 -0.93 1.38
C PHE A 259 7.37 -1.70 1.72
N LEU A 260 7.48 -2.31 2.90
CA LEU A 260 8.62 -3.17 3.26
C LEU A 260 8.72 -4.39 2.34
N VAL A 261 7.58 -4.97 1.97
CA VAL A 261 7.49 -6.12 1.05
C VAL A 261 8.13 -5.83 -0.30
N LEU A 262 7.98 -4.61 -0.83
CA LEU A 262 8.61 -4.23 -2.09
C LEU A 262 10.14 -4.30 -2.00
N HIS A 263 10.73 -3.82 -0.91
CA HIS A 263 12.17 -3.90 -0.69
C HIS A 263 12.65 -5.35 -0.54
N ILE A 264 11.97 -6.14 0.29
CA ILE A 264 12.28 -7.58 0.47
C ILE A 264 12.11 -8.33 -0.84
N GLY A 265 11.07 -8.05 -1.61
CA GLY A 265 10.83 -8.64 -2.93
C GLY A 265 11.97 -8.39 -3.91
N VAL A 266 12.52 -7.17 -3.94
CA VAL A 266 13.70 -6.83 -4.76
C VAL A 266 14.93 -7.64 -4.33
N GLY A 267 15.16 -7.80 -3.04
CA GLY A 267 16.25 -8.63 -2.51
C GLY A 267 16.09 -10.11 -2.88
N LEU A 268 14.90 -10.65 -2.74
CA LEU A 268 14.59 -12.03 -3.13
C LEU A 268 14.75 -12.26 -4.64
N GLU A 269 14.33 -11.31 -5.46
CA GLU A 269 14.53 -11.38 -6.91
C GLU A 269 16.01 -11.39 -7.26
N ARG A 270 16.79 -10.48 -6.66
CA ARG A 270 18.22 -10.32 -6.94
C ARG A 270 19.04 -11.57 -6.60
N HIS A 271 18.78 -12.19 -5.45
CA HIS A 271 19.62 -13.27 -4.92
C HIS A 271 19.07 -14.67 -5.20
N TYR A 272 17.74 -14.79 -5.38
CA TYR A 272 17.07 -16.08 -5.47
C TYR A 272 16.18 -16.22 -6.69
N ASN A 273 16.08 -15.18 -7.52
CA ASN A 273 15.17 -15.12 -8.66
C ASN A 273 13.71 -15.42 -8.26
N ILE A 274 13.30 -14.88 -7.10
CA ILE A 274 11.97 -14.97 -6.53
C ILE A 274 11.39 -13.56 -6.46
N GLY A 275 10.39 -13.27 -7.28
CA GLY A 275 9.85 -11.94 -7.34
C GLY A 275 8.42 -11.91 -7.83
N TYR A 276 8.15 -11.00 -8.74
CA TYR A 276 6.83 -10.76 -9.28
C TYR A 276 6.21 -12.03 -9.85
N GLN A 277 5.10 -12.45 -9.25
CA GLN A 277 4.30 -13.57 -9.77
C GLN A 277 3.20 -13.01 -10.67
N ARG A 278 3.35 -13.19 -11.97
CA ARG A 278 2.26 -12.93 -12.90
C ARG A 278 1.20 -14.02 -12.77
N GLN A 279 -0.02 -13.70 -13.16
CA GLN A 279 -1.08 -14.71 -13.28
C GLN A 279 -0.69 -15.70 -14.35
N PRO A 280 -0.82 -17.02 -14.10
CA PRO A 280 -0.59 -18.03 -15.13
C PRO A 280 -1.50 -17.78 -16.32
N GLN A 281 -0.91 -17.68 -17.52
CA GLN A 281 -1.65 -17.48 -18.75
C GLN A 281 -1.92 -18.83 -19.43
N VAL A 282 -3.17 -19.06 -19.80
CA VAL A 282 -3.58 -20.27 -20.49
C VAL A 282 -4.13 -19.98 -21.89
N LEU A 283 -3.75 -20.81 -22.84
CA LEU A 283 -4.39 -20.87 -24.15
C LEU A 283 -5.48 -21.94 -24.10
N LEU A 284 -6.73 -21.55 -24.35
CA LEU A 284 -7.84 -22.49 -24.43
C LEU A 284 -8.07 -22.91 -25.88
N VAL A 285 -7.96 -24.22 -26.17
CA VAL A 285 -8.24 -24.78 -27.48
C VAL A 285 -9.57 -25.50 -27.43
N CYS A 286 -10.55 -24.98 -28.14
CA CYS A 286 -11.91 -25.50 -28.16
C CYS A 286 -12.45 -25.58 -29.60
N ASP A 287 -13.02 -26.71 -29.92
CA ASP A 287 -13.69 -26.93 -31.23
C ASP A 287 -15.19 -27.14 -31.02
N THR A 288 -15.81 -26.22 -30.31
CA THR A 288 -17.22 -26.31 -29.88
C THR A 288 -17.96 -24.97 -30.08
N SER A 289 -19.24 -24.94 -29.72
CA SER A 289 -20.03 -23.71 -29.79
C SER A 289 -19.55 -22.65 -28.80
N ASN A 290 -19.76 -21.37 -29.13
CA ASN A 290 -19.43 -20.23 -28.26
C ASN A 290 -20.07 -20.32 -26.86
N ALA A 291 -21.25 -20.94 -26.75
CA ALA A 291 -21.90 -21.13 -25.46
C ALA A 291 -21.10 -22.11 -24.56
N MET A 292 -20.56 -23.18 -25.15
CA MET A 292 -19.75 -24.17 -24.45
C MET A 292 -18.41 -23.56 -24.03
N VAL A 293 -17.78 -22.78 -24.90
CA VAL A 293 -16.54 -22.04 -24.58
C VAL A 293 -16.76 -21.16 -23.37
N ARG A 294 -17.78 -20.31 -23.36
CA ARG A 294 -18.08 -19.42 -22.22
C ARG A 294 -18.36 -20.18 -20.92
N MET A 295 -18.99 -21.35 -21.03
CA MET A 295 -19.22 -22.19 -19.84
C MET A 295 -17.91 -22.73 -19.27
N ILE A 296 -17.00 -23.20 -20.12
CA ILE A 296 -15.67 -23.69 -19.69
C ILE A 296 -14.88 -22.54 -19.06
N GLU A 297 -14.84 -21.38 -19.70
CA GLU A 297 -14.20 -20.17 -19.17
C GLU A 297 -14.74 -19.81 -17.78
N ALA A 298 -16.06 -19.81 -17.60
CA ALA A 298 -16.70 -19.54 -16.33
C ALA A 298 -16.36 -20.56 -15.24
N ILE A 299 -16.26 -21.84 -15.58
CA ILE A 299 -15.86 -22.91 -14.66
C ILE A 299 -14.41 -22.72 -14.22
N LEU A 300 -13.52 -22.45 -15.18
CA LEU A 300 -12.09 -22.24 -14.92
C LEU A 300 -11.86 -21.00 -14.06
N GLN A 301 -12.48 -19.87 -14.38
CA GLN A 301 -12.35 -18.62 -13.59
C GLN A 301 -12.94 -18.75 -12.19
N ARG A 302 -14.05 -19.48 -12.03
CA ARG A 302 -14.62 -19.72 -10.69
C ARG A 302 -13.73 -20.59 -9.81
N LYS A 303 -13.12 -21.64 -10.40
CA LYS A 303 -12.25 -22.56 -9.65
C LYS A 303 -10.83 -22.01 -9.46
N TYR A 304 -10.34 -21.27 -10.44
CA TYR A 304 -9.00 -20.67 -10.48
C TYR A 304 -9.07 -19.19 -10.84
N PRO A 305 -9.50 -18.31 -9.88
CA PRO A 305 -9.64 -16.86 -10.13
C PRO A 305 -8.33 -16.20 -10.59
N GLN A 306 -7.19 -16.81 -10.25
CA GLN A 306 -5.85 -16.34 -10.63
C GLN A 306 -5.41 -16.75 -12.03
N LEU A 307 -6.20 -17.55 -12.76
CA LEU A 307 -5.88 -17.99 -14.12
C LEU A 307 -6.34 -16.94 -15.13
N GLU A 308 -5.44 -16.51 -15.99
CA GLU A 308 -5.76 -15.63 -17.11
C GLU A 308 -5.89 -16.43 -18.39
N ILE A 309 -7.06 -16.34 -19.04
CA ILE A 309 -7.27 -16.94 -20.36
C ILE A 309 -6.76 -15.95 -21.39
N ALA A 310 -5.53 -16.17 -21.90
CA ALA A 310 -4.87 -15.29 -22.84
C ALA A 310 -5.58 -15.24 -24.20
N ALA A 311 -6.06 -16.39 -24.66
CA ALA A 311 -6.86 -16.51 -25.89
C ALA A 311 -7.65 -17.82 -25.89
N THR A 312 -8.73 -17.84 -26.67
CA THR A 312 -9.46 -19.06 -27.00
C THR A 312 -9.43 -19.23 -28.52
N ILE A 313 -8.92 -20.38 -28.99
CA ILE A 313 -8.68 -20.66 -30.40
C ILE A 313 -9.21 -22.04 -30.81
N SER A 314 -9.35 -22.27 -32.12
CA SER A 314 -9.70 -23.58 -32.68
C SER A 314 -8.48 -24.52 -32.75
N GLN A 315 -8.73 -25.82 -32.88
CA GLN A 315 -7.66 -26.82 -33.11
C GLN A 315 -6.82 -26.46 -34.32
N ARG A 316 -7.45 -26.01 -35.41
CA ARG A 316 -6.77 -25.63 -36.64
C ARG A 316 -5.79 -24.46 -36.44
N GLU A 317 -6.22 -23.45 -35.71
CA GLU A 317 -5.36 -22.30 -35.38
C GLU A 317 -4.20 -22.71 -34.47
N TYR A 318 -4.45 -23.62 -33.52
CA TYR A 318 -3.40 -24.17 -32.67
C TYR A 318 -2.33 -24.90 -33.51
N GLU A 319 -2.75 -25.77 -34.45
CA GLU A 319 -1.85 -26.52 -35.30
C GLU A 319 -0.96 -25.65 -36.20
N GLN A 320 -1.48 -24.46 -36.59
CA GLN A 320 -0.76 -23.48 -37.41
C GLN A 320 0.24 -22.64 -36.67
N ARG A 321 0.21 -22.63 -35.32
CA ARG A 321 1.17 -21.85 -34.52
C ARG A 321 2.48 -22.61 -34.34
N ASP A 322 3.59 -21.93 -34.54
CA ASP A 322 4.92 -22.50 -34.30
C ASP A 322 5.30 -22.46 -32.82
N ALA A 323 4.86 -21.43 -32.06
CA ALA A 323 5.09 -21.27 -30.66
C ALA A 323 3.81 -20.86 -29.91
N ILE A 324 3.73 -21.21 -28.63
CA ILE A 324 2.60 -20.92 -27.77
C ILE A 324 2.95 -19.79 -26.78
N GLU A 325 2.30 -18.64 -26.92
CA GLU A 325 2.44 -17.51 -26.02
C GLU A 325 1.52 -17.65 -24.81
N ALA A 326 1.69 -18.74 -24.05
CA ALA A 326 0.99 -19.01 -22.80
C ALA A 326 1.86 -19.92 -21.93
N ASP A 327 1.52 -20.09 -20.67
CA ASP A 327 2.28 -20.94 -19.75
C ASP A 327 1.93 -22.41 -19.95
N PHE A 328 0.68 -22.71 -20.28
CA PHE A 328 0.20 -24.04 -20.66
C PHE A 328 -1.07 -23.94 -21.51
N VAL A 329 -1.52 -25.07 -22.02
CA VAL A 329 -2.68 -25.20 -22.92
C VAL A 329 -3.74 -26.07 -22.25
N ILE A 330 -5.00 -25.61 -22.28
CA ILE A 330 -6.17 -26.42 -21.94
C ILE A 330 -6.91 -26.71 -23.25
N SER A 331 -7.20 -27.96 -23.54
CA SER A 331 -7.89 -28.34 -24.76
C SER A 331 -9.07 -29.24 -24.49
N THR A 332 -10.18 -29.02 -25.22
CA THR A 332 -11.36 -29.93 -25.22
C THR A 332 -11.24 -31.02 -26.26
N VAL A 333 -10.21 -30.99 -27.11
CA VAL A 333 -9.90 -31.97 -28.16
C VAL A 333 -8.49 -32.50 -27.98
N ARG A 334 -8.21 -33.67 -28.56
CA ARG A 334 -6.85 -34.19 -28.52
C ARG A 334 -5.97 -33.42 -29.50
N ILE A 335 -4.94 -32.78 -28.98
CA ILE A 335 -3.93 -32.04 -29.71
C ILE A 335 -2.54 -32.56 -29.33
N SER A 336 -1.55 -32.36 -30.22
CA SER A 336 -0.15 -32.67 -29.89
C SER A 336 0.44 -31.62 -28.98
N GLU A 337 1.25 -32.03 -28.00
CA GLU A 337 2.10 -31.10 -27.24
C GLU A 337 3.15 -30.50 -28.18
N LYS A 338 3.36 -29.18 -28.03
CA LYS A 338 4.44 -28.44 -28.68
C LYS A 338 5.51 -28.07 -27.65
N ASP A 339 5.64 -26.79 -27.40
CA ASP A 339 6.60 -26.23 -26.45
C ASP A 339 6.00 -26.01 -25.05
N LYS A 340 4.70 -26.23 -24.84
CA LYS A 340 3.96 -26.04 -23.59
C LYS A 340 3.16 -27.27 -23.20
N PRO A 341 3.00 -27.53 -21.88
CA PRO A 341 2.17 -28.62 -21.39
C PRO A 341 0.71 -28.47 -21.84
N VAL A 342 0.07 -29.60 -22.18
CA VAL A 342 -1.32 -29.65 -22.60
C VAL A 342 -2.14 -30.46 -21.61
N VAL A 343 -3.25 -29.87 -21.10
CA VAL A 343 -4.26 -30.60 -20.33
C VAL A 343 -5.51 -30.77 -21.18
N THR A 344 -5.87 -32.02 -21.49
CA THR A 344 -7.12 -32.31 -22.18
C THR A 344 -8.26 -32.48 -21.18
N ILE A 345 -9.34 -31.78 -21.38
CA ILE A 345 -10.56 -31.82 -20.54
C ILE A 345 -11.78 -32.19 -21.36
N ALA A 346 -12.78 -32.79 -20.72
CA ALA A 346 -14.10 -32.93 -21.35
C ALA A 346 -14.83 -31.58 -21.39
N PRO A 347 -15.81 -31.40 -22.29
CA PRO A 347 -16.66 -30.19 -22.28
C PRO A 347 -17.33 -29.91 -20.93
N PHE A 348 -17.64 -30.95 -20.16
CA PHE A 348 -18.01 -30.90 -18.76
C PHE A 348 -16.86 -31.51 -17.94
N PRO A 349 -15.88 -30.73 -17.48
CA PRO A 349 -14.69 -31.27 -16.86
C PRO A 349 -14.99 -31.95 -15.53
N THR A 350 -14.36 -33.09 -15.29
CA THR A 350 -14.42 -33.80 -14.02
C THR A 350 -13.51 -33.13 -13.00
N ASP A 351 -13.74 -33.39 -11.70
CA ASP A 351 -12.86 -32.90 -10.64
C ASP A 351 -11.42 -33.31 -10.83
N TYR A 352 -11.17 -34.54 -11.29
CA TYR A 352 -9.83 -35.02 -11.62
C TYR A 352 -9.15 -34.17 -12.72
N GLN A 353 -9.88 -33.84 -13.80
CA GLN A 353 -9.34 -32.99 -14.87
C GLN A 353 -9.08 -31.56 -14.38
N LEU A 354 -9.96 -31.03 -13.56
CA LEU A 354 -9.75 -29.74 -12.92
C LEU A 354 -8.53 -29.78 -11.99
N ASP A 355 -8.31 -30.84 -11.23
CA ASP A 355 -7.14 -30.98 -10.37
C ASP A 355 -5.81 -31.07 -11.14
N GLN A 356 -5.82 -31.63 -12.37
CA GLN A 356 -4.64 -31.60 -13.25
C GLN A 356 -4.30 -30.15 -13.66
N ILE A 357 -5.32 -29.34 -13.98
CA ILE A 357 -5.13 -27.91 -14.23
C ILE A 357 -4.57 -27.22 -12.97
N GLY A 358 -5.14 -27.53 -11.81
CA GLY A 358 -4.68 -27.00 -10.51
C GLY A 358 -3.20 -27.27 -10.25
N LYS A 359 -2.71 -28.45 -10.60
CA LYS A 359 -1.28 -28.79 -10.50
C LYS A 359 -0.41 -27.88 -11.36
N LEU A 360 -0.79 -27.59 -12.60
CA LEU A 360 -0.05 -26.67 -13.46
C LEU A 360 -0.11 -25.23 -12.96
N VAL A 361 -1.27 -24.76 -12.51
CA VAL A 361 -1.43 -23.46 -11.86
C VAL A 361 -0.57 -23.35 -10.60
N LEU A 362 -0.41 -24.44 -9.83
CA LEU A 362 0.41 -24.49 -8.63
C LEU A 362 1.91 -24.63 -8.93
N VAL A 363 2.29 -25.39 -9.97
CA VAL A 363 3.70 -25.60 -10.34
C VAL A 363 4.37 -24.29 -10.74
N ASP A 364 3.66 -23.39 -11.39
CA ASP A 364 4.18 -22.05 -11.67
C ASP A 364 4.30 -21.19 -10.37
N ARG A 365 3.58 -21.53 -9.31
CA ARG A 365 3.68 -20.95 -7.96
C ARG A 365 4.70 -21.65 -7.06
N THR A 366 4.96 -22.92 -7.28
CA THR A 366 5.91 -23.73 -6.50
C THR A 366 7.28 -23.77 -7.16
N ARG A 367 7.96 -22.64 -7.24
CA ARG A 367 9.42 -22.65 -7.35
C ARG A 367 10.03 -23.18 -6.02
N PRO A 368 11.29 -23.59 -6.00
CA PRO A 368 11.91 -24.60 -5.11
C PRO A 368 11.70 -24.47 -3.59
N TRP A 369 11.16 -23.37 -3.09
CA TRP A 369 11.02 -23.14 -1.65
C TRP A 369 9.96 -24.03 -0.95
N MET A 370 8.92 -24.49 -1.67
CA MET A 370 7.97 -25.44 -1.08
C MET A 370 8.53 -26.84 -0.93
N LEU A 371 9.51 -27.21 -1.72
CA LEU A 371 10.15 -28.53 -1.62
C LEU A 371 11.01 -28.65 -0.34
N ASN A 372 11.56 -27.54 0.16
CA ASN A 372 12.37 -27.54 1.39
C ASN A 372 11.54 -27.54 2.68
N LYS A 373 10.22 -27.41 2.63
CA LYS A 373 9.35 -27.42 3.82
C LYS A 373 8.78 -28.81 4.15
N TYR A 374 9.00 -29.80 3.26
CA TYR A 374 8.49 -31.16 3.39
C TYR A 374 9.56 -32.27 3.24
N PHE A 375 10.86 -31.90 3.30
CA PHE A 375 11.96 -32.84 3.42
C PHE A 375 12.89 -32.47 4.57
#